data_f482585710fb2ca57b256a9c2c52a878
#
_entry.id   f482585710fb2ca57b256a9c2c52a878
#
_cell.length_a   1.000
_cell.length_b   1.000
_cell.length_c   1.000
_cell.angle_alpha   90.00
_cell.angle_beta   90.00
_cell.angle_gamma   90.00
#
_symmetry.space_group_name_H-M   'P 1'
#
loop_
_entity.id
_entity.type
_entity.pdbx_description
1 polymer ?
#
loop_
_entity_poly.entity_id
_entity_poly.type
_entity_poly.pdbx_seq_one_letter_code
_entity_poly.pdbx_strand_id
1 'polypeptide(L)'
;MLTEQFSAALKEAVQELAETMLFKEITPGDGQHAPLDQPVDFSAVVSYSGALQGSLCLSGPEKSVLALASSLIGEEKPCMDPDLEDSFSEICNIIGGGVQTRMEPGLGSISMSPPVVVSGHNHLVVARDACYACVSQLFSMDGKPFFTEIFYMQEPAAGGE
;
A
#
# COMPACT_ATOMS: atom_id res chain seq x y z
N MET A 1 -4.32 -13.44 -13.93
CA MET A 1 -4.13 -12.10 -14.48
C MET A 1 -3.30 -11.26 -13.53
N LEU A 2 -2.60 -10.28 -14.04
CA LEU A 2 -1.68 -9.46 -13.22
C LEU A 2 -2.38 -8.70 -12.10
N THR A 3 -3.55 -8.13 -12.37
CA THR A 3 -4.35 -7.43 -11.36
C THR A 3 -4.76 -8.34 -10.20
N GLU A 4 -5.12 -9.58 -10.50
CA GLU A 4 -5.48 -10.57 -9.48
C GLU A 4 -4.27 -11.00 -8.67
N GLN A 5 -3.11 -11.11 -9.32
CA GLN A 5 -1.84 -11.43 -8.64
C GLN A 5 -1.44 -10.32 -7.67
N PHE A 6 -1.58 -9.06 -8.07
CA PHE A 6 -1.34 -7.93 -7.16
C PHE A 6 -2.31 -7.92 -5.99
N SER A 7 -3.59 -8.16 -6.26
CA SER A 7 -4.61 -8.23 -5.19
C SER A 7 -4.27 -9.32 -4.17
N ALA A 8 -3.90 -10.51 -4.64
CA ALA A 8 -3.49 -11.60 -3.77
C ALA A 8 -2.22 -11.26 -3.00
N ALA A 9 -1.21 -10.68 -3.66
CA ALA A 9 0.04 -10.27 -3.03
C ALA A 9 -0.17 -9.23 -1.94
N LEU A 10 -1.05 -8.25 -2.16
CA LEU A 10 -1.42 -7.26 -1.15
C LEU A 10 -2.05 -7.90 0.09
N LYS A 11 -3.03 -8.77 -0.12
CA LYS A 11 -3.71 -9.45 0.99
C LYS A 11 -2.76 -10.31 1.81
N GLU A 12 -1.89 -11.05 1.14
CA GLU A 12 -0.92 -11.92 1.81
C GLU A 12 0.14 -11.11 2.56
N ALA A 13 0.65 -10.03 1.95
CA ALA A 13 1.64 -9.16 2.58
C ALA A 13 1.09 -8.48 3.84
N VAL A 14 -0.14 -7.97 3.77
CA VAL A 14 -0.81 -7.33 4.91
C VAL A 14 -1.10 -8.35 6.00
N GLN A 15 -1.54 -9.54 5.65
CA GLN A 15 -1.82 -10.61 6.60
C GLN A 15 -0.54 -11.04 7.34
N GLU A 16 0.57 -11.19 6.62
CA GLU A 16 1.86 -11.52 7.23
C GLU A 16 2.33 -10.43 8.20
N LEU A 17 2.20 -9.17 7.81
CA LEU A 17 2.50 -8.04 8.70
C LEU A 17 1.66 -8.08 9.97
N ALA A 18 0.35 -8.32 9.83
CA ALA A 18 -0.58 -8.39 10.94
C ALA A 18 -0.19 -9.48 11.94
N GLU A 19 0.17 -10.66 11.44
CA GLU A 19 0.50 -11.82 12.26
C GLU A 19 1.88 -11.74 12.90
N THR A 20 2.86 -11.20 12.18
CA THR A 20 4.28 -11.26 12.59
C THR A 20 4.76 -10.01 13.31
N MET A 21 4.17 -8.87 13.07
CA MET A 21 4.68 -7.59 13.58
C MET A 21 3.67 -6.75 14.34
N LEU A 22 2.41 -6.70 13.90
CA LEU A 22 1.40 -5.89 14.57
C LEU A 22 0.67 -6.65 15.68
N PHE A 23 0.58 -7.96 15.56
CA PHE A 23 -0.18 -8.84 16.46
C PHE A 23 -1.63 -8.37 16.59
N LYS A 24 -2.21 -7.99 15.46
CA LYS A 24 -3.58 -7.52 15.31
C LYS A 24 -4.26 -8.28 14.20
N GLU A 25 -5.57 -8.43 14.32
CA GLU A 25 -6.39 -8.98 13.25
C GLU A 25 -6.70 -7.88 12.24
N ILE A 26 -6.35 -8.12 10.98
CA ILE A 26 -6.70 -7.23 9.87
C ILE A 26 -7.62 -8.01 8.93
N THR A 27 -8.77 -7.41 8.65
CA THR A 27 -9.79 -8.02 7.78
C THR A 27 -9.74 -7.35 6.41
N PRO A 28 -9.57 -8.12 5.31
CA PRO A 28 -9.70 -7.54 3.97
C PRO A 28 -11.16 -7.19 3.67
N GLY A 29 -11.36 -6.04 3.05
CA GLY A 29 -12.65 -5.59 2.56
C GLY A 29 -12.71 -5.68 1.05
N ASP A 30 -13.43 -4.74 0.43
CA ASP A 30 -13.60 -4.72 -1.01
C ASP A 30 -12.31 -4.38 -1.74
N GLY A 31 -12.10 -5.05 -2.87
CA GLY A 31 -11.04 -4.74 -3.82
C GLY A 31 -11.64 -4.24 -5.13
N GLN A 32 -10.89 -3.42 -5.86
CA GLN A 32 -11.32 -2.92 -7.16
C GLN A 32 -10.12 -2.67 -8.08
N HIS A 33 -10.36 -2.70 -9.37
CA HIS A 33 -9.35 -2.44 -10.39
C HIS A 33 -9.42 -0.99 -10.87
N ALA A 34 -9.50 -0.08 -9.90
CA ALA A 34 -9.63 1.36 -10.14
C ALA A 34 -9.03 2.12 -8.95
N PRO A 35 -8.60 3.37 -9.14
CA PRO A 35 -8.15 4.20 -8.04
C PRO A 35 -9.25 4.41 -7.00
N LEU A 36 -8.84 4.55 -5.75
CA LEU A 36 -9.74 4.95 -4.69
C LEU A 36 -10.14 6.42 -4.89
N ASP A 37 -11.44 6.68 -4.74
CA ASP A 37 -12.00 8.03 -4.83
C ASP A 37 -12.43 8.48 -3.43
N GLN A 38 -11.53 8.32 -2.48
CA GLN A 38 -11.78 8.70 -1.09
C GLN A 38 -10.58 9.45 -0.54
N PRO A 39 -10.75 10.72 -0.14
CA PRO A 39 -9.66 11.48 0.47
C PRO A 39 -9.19 10.87 1.78
N VAL A 40 -7.89 11.00 2.03
CA VAL A 40 -7.21 10.49 3.21
C VAL A 40 -6.39 11.59 3.87
N ASP A 41 -5.86 11.31 5.06
CA ASP A 41 -5.07 12.29 5.81
C ASP A 41 -3.56 11.98 5.76
N PHE A 42 -3.21 10.71 5.60
CA PHE A 42 -1.83 10.25 5.50
C PHE A 42 -1.69 9.24 4.38
N SER A 43 -0.62 9.38 3.61
CA SER A 43 -0.23 8.41 2.58
C SER A 43 1.25 8.14 2.69
N ALA A 44 1.63 6.88 2.54
CA ALA A 44 3.02 6.48 2.39
C ALA A 44 3.15 5.79 1.03
N VAL A 45 4.20 6.14 0.29
CA VAL A 45 4.38 5.68 -1.09
C VAL A 45 5.78 5.13 -1.26
N VAL A 46 5.87 3.92 -1.81
CA VAL A 46 7.11 3.35 -2.33
C VAL A 46 7.01 3.23 -3.84
N SER A 47 8.13 3.39 -4.54
CA SER A 47 8.18 3.27 -5.99
C SER A 47 8.92 2.00 -6.38
N TYR A 48 8.43 1.34 -7.41
CA TYR A 48 9.05 0.15 -8.00
C TYR A 48 9.68 0.49 -9.33
N SER A 49 10.78 -0.18 -9.61
CA SER A 49 11.47 -0.10 -10.92
C SER A 49 12.01 -1.48 -11.30
N GLY A 50 12.58 -1.58 -12.49
CA GLY A 50 13.03 -2.85 -13.03
C GLY A 50 11.90 -3.58 -13.75
N ALA A 51 11.65 -4.82 -13.40
CA ALA A 51 10.59 -5.63 -14.01
C ALA A 51 9.16 -5.12 -13.73
N LEU A 52 9.02 -4.25 -12.76
CA LEU A 52 7.76 -3.58 -12.43
C LEU A 52 8.01 -2.08 -12.38
N GLN A 53 7.25 -1.32 -13.15
CA GLN A 53 7.24 0.15 -13.10
C GLN A 53 5.95 0.60 -12.45
N GLY A 54 6.04 1.19 -11.28
CA GLY A 54 4.86 1.62 -10.57
C GLY A 54 5.13 2.05 -9.15
N SER A 55 4.09 2.07 -8.35
CA SER A 55 4.17 2.45 -6.95
C SER A 55 3.10 1.75 -6.13
N LEU A 56 3.38 1.63 -4.84
CA LEU A 56 2.43 1.17 -3.84
C LEU A 56 2.16 2.31 -2.87
N CYS A 57 0.90 2.58 -2.63
CA CYS A 57 0.44 3.60 -1.69
C CYS A 57 -0.34 2.94 -0.55
N LEU A 58 0.06 3.24 0.67
CA LEU A 58 -0.68 2.90 1.89
C LEU A 58 -1.27 4.19 2.44
N SER A 59 -2.58 4.24 2.66
CA SER A 59 -3.23 5.47 3.07
C SER A 59 -4.42 5.22 3.98
N GLY A 60 -4.84 6.27 4.67
CA GLY A 60 -6.03 6.20 5.50
C GLY A 60 -6.33 7.50 6.23
N PRO A 61 -7.48 7.53 6.90
CA PRO A 61 -7.79 8.59 7.85
C PRO A 61 -6.80 8.58 9.01
N GLU A 62 -6.63 9.73 9.64
CA GLU A 62 -5.67 9.88 10.76
C GLU A 62 -5.84 8.82 11.85
N LYS A 63 -7.07 8.52 12.25
CA LYS A 63 -7.35 7.52 13.29
C LYS A 63 -6.87 6.12 12.91
N SER A 64 -7.04 5.75 11.64
CA SER A 64 -6.59 4.45 11.13
C SER A 64 -5.06 4.37 11.09
N VAL A 65 -4.43 5.42 10.61
CA VAL A 65 -2.96 5.50 10.52
C VAL A 65 -2.34 5.50 11.92
N LEU A 66 -2.95 6.24 12.86
CA LEU A 66 -2.52 6.26 14.26
C LEU A 66 -2.59 4.85 14.87
N ALA A 67 -3.67 4.12 14.63
CA ALA A 67 -3.83 2.76 15.13
C ALA A 67 -2.79 1.80 14.55
N LEU A 68 -2.55 1.87 13.24
CA LEU A 68 -1.54 1.05 12.57
C LEU A 68 -0.13 1.32 13.12
N ALA A 69 0.27 2.58 13.15
CA ALA A 69 1.60 2.99 13.60
C ALA A 69 1.83 2.66 15.07
N SER A 70 0.82 2.90 15.91
CA SER A 70 0.87 2.55 17.33
C SER A 70 1.03 1.04 17.54
N SER A 71 0.37 0.23 16.72
CA SER A 71 0.49 -1.22 16.80
C SER A 71 1.90 -1.70 16.49
N LEU A 72 2.59 -1.08 15.55
CA LEU A 72 3.96 -1.46 15.21
C LEU A 72 4.93 -1.19 16.35
N ILE A 73 4.83 -0.03 17.00
CA ILE A 73 5.70 0.30 18.13
C ILE A 73 5.24 -0.32 19.46
N GLY A 74 4.03 -0.89 19.51
CA GLY A 74 3.51 -1.54 20.71
C GLY A 74 3.09 -0.58 21.81
N GLU A 75 2.80 0.66 21.48
CA GLU A 75 2.44 1.71 22.43
C GLU A 75 1.31 2.56 21.86
N GLU A 76 0.22 2.72 22.62
CA GLU A 76 -0.85 3.62 22.21
C GLU A 76 -0.45 5.07 22.44
N LYS A 77 -0.66 5.89 21.41
CA LYS A 77 -0.39 7.33 21.47
C LYS A 77 -1.64 8.11 21.11
N PRO A 78 -1.83 9.31 21.70
CA PRO A 78 -3.05 10.09 21.51
C PRO A 78 -3.14 10.79 20.16
N CYS A 79 -2.02 11.01 19.49
CA CYS A 79 -1.99 11.72 18.20
C CYS A 79 -0.74 11.34 17.41
N MET A 80 -0.75 11.65 16.12
CA MET A 80 0.39 11.45 15.25
C MET A 80 1.56 12.34 15.67
N ASP A 81 2.76 11.80 15.57
CA ASP A 81 4.02 12.47 15.84
C ASP A 81 5.09 11.95 14.85
N PRO A 82 6.31 12.52 14.82
CA PRO A 82 7.34 12.05 13.89
C PRO A 82 7.70 10.58 14.04
N ASP A 83 7.69 10.03 15.25
CA ASP A 83 7.98 8.60 15.47
C ASP A 83 6.89 7.72 14.86
N LEU A 84 5.63 8.12 14.97
CA LEU A 84 4.51 7.41 14.37
C LEU A 84 4.51 7.54 12.84
N GLU A 85 4.92 8.68 12.31
CA GLU A 85 5.09 8.83 10.86
C GLU A 85 6.17 7.90 10.32
N ASP A 86 7.30 7.76 11.05
CA ASP A 86 8.35 6.80 10.72
C ASP A 86 7.84 5.36 10.77
N SER A 87 7.03 5.03 11.78
CA SER A 87 6.42 3.70 11.90
C SER A 87 5.44 3.42 10.77
N PHE A 88 4.64 4.39 10.39
CA PHE A 88 3.73 4.28 9.26
C PHE A 88 4.50 4.05 7.95
N SER A 89 5.57 4.80 7.77
CA SER A 89 6.50 4.64 6.66
C SER A 89 7.08 3.22 6.61
N GLU A 90 7.50 2.68 7.76
CA GLU A 90 8.03 1.33 7.87
C GLU A 90 6.99 0.27 7.50
N ILE A 91 5.74 0.45 7.91
CA ILE A 91 4.63 -0.43 7.53
C ILE A 91 4.49 -0.47 6.00
N CYS A 92 4.50 0.69 5.35
CA CYS A 92 4.45 0.77 3.90
C CYS A 92 5.64 0.04 3.24
N ASN A 93 6.83 0.22 3.80
CA ASN A 93 8.04 -0.45 3.31
C ASN A 93 7.92 -1.98 3.42
N ILE A 94 7.40 -2.47 4.53
CA ILE A 94 7.22 -3.91 4.77
C ILE A 94 6.18 -4.48 3.80
N ILE A 95 5.05 -3.83 3.63
CA ILE A 95 4.01 -4.25 2.68
C ILE A 95 4.57 -4.23 1.25
N GLY A 96 5.26 -3.15 0.90
CA GLY A 96 5.87 -3.00 -0.41
C GLY A 96 6.89 -4.10 -0.72
N GLY A 97 7.74 -4.44 0.24
CA GLY A 97 8.71 -5.53 0.14
C GLY A 97 8.03 -6.89 0.05
N GLY A 98 6.92 -7.08 0.77
CA GLY A 98 6.12 -8.30 0.69
C GLY A 98 5.49 -8.52 -0.68
N VAL A 99 5.00 -7.45 -1.30
CA VAL A 99 4.49 -7.49 -2.68
C VAL A 99 5.63 -7.78 -3.66
N GLN A 100 6.76 -7.09 -3.50
CA GLN A 100 7.95 -7.30 -4.33
C GLN A 100 8.35 -8.79 -4.36
N THR A 101 8.50 -9.39 -3.18
CA THR A 101 8.92 -10.79 -3.04
C THR A 101 7.94 -11.75 -3.71
N ARG A 102 6.65 -11.46 -3.64
CA ARG A 102 5.61 -12.31 -4.23
C ARG A 102 5.46 -12.15 -5.73
N MET A 103 5.84 -10.98 -6.26
CA MET A 103 5.69 -10.70 -7.69
C MET A 103 6.95 -11.02 -8.51
N GLU A 104 8.14 -11.01 -7.89
CA GLU A 104 9.39 -11.28 -8.59
C GLU A 104 9.43 -12.63 -9.31
N PRO A 105 8.92 -13.74 -8.76
CA PRO A 105 8.95 -15.02 -9.47
C PRO A 105 8.24 -14.98 -10.83
N GLY A 106 7.21 -14.17 -10.99
CA GLY A 106 6.47 -14.05 -12.24
C GLY A 106 6.95 -12.94 -13.16
N LEU A 107 7.50 -11.87 -12.61
CA LEU A 107 7.85 -10.67 -13.37
C LEU A 107 9.35 -10.52 -13.62
N GLY A 108 10.18 -10.94 -12.70
CA GLY A 108 11.61 -10.70 -12.73
C GLY A 108 12.05 -9.79 -11.58
N SER A 109 13.29 -9.35 -11.63
CA SER A 109 13.89 -8.53 -10.56
C SER A 109 13.23 -7.17 -10.45
N ILE A 110 12.79 -6.83 -9.24
CA ILE A 110 12.13 -5.57 -8.91
C ILE A 110 12.98 -4.82 -7.87
N SER A 111 13.20 -3.54 -8.12
CA SER A 111 13.82 -2.64 -7.15
C SER A 111 12.76 -1.76 -6.51
N MET A 112 12.95 -1.41 -5.25
CA MET A 112 12.00 -0.59 -4.49
C MET A 112 12.72 0.59 -3.85
N SER A 113 12.14 1.79 -3.98
CA SER A 113 12.67 3.00 -3.35
C SER A 113 12.29 3.04 -1.86
N PRO A 114 13.01 3.84 -1.04
CA PRO A 114 12.53 4.16 0.31
C PRO A 114 11.16 4.84 0.27
N PRO A 115 10.34 4.66 1.31
CA PRO A 115 9.01 5.29 1.35
C PRO A 115 9.07 6.79 1.55
N VAL A 116 8.06 7.47 1.00
CA VAL A 116 7.79 8.90 1.20
C VAL A 116 6.44 9.02 1.89
N VAL A 117 6.34 9.84 2.93
CA VAL A 117 5.08 10.07 3.65
C VAL A 117 4.52 11.44 3.25
N VAL A 118 3.24 11.46 2.92
CA VAL A 118 2.48 12.67 2.66
C VAL A 118 1.45 12.83 3.77
N SER A 119 1.47 13.97 4.45
CA SER A 119 0.48 14.33 5.45
C SER A 119 -0.29 15.57 5.02
N GLY A 120 -1.60 15.53 5.15
CA GLY A 120 -2.46 16.64 4.75
C GLY A 120 -3.91 16.20 4.68
N HIS A 121 -4.81 16.97 5.25
CA HIS A 121 -6.24 16.62 5.27
C HIS A 121 -6.83 16.54 3.87
N ASN A 122 -7.65 15.50 3.65
CA ASN A 122 -8.44 15.35 2.44
C ASN A 122 -7.60 15.38 1.16
N HIS A 123 -6.48 14.65 1.12
CA HIS A 123 -5.70 14.51 -0.10
C HIS A 123 -5.99 13.19 -0.82
N LEU A 124 -5.67 13.16 -2.10
CA LEU A 124 -5.69 11.96 -2.94
C LEU A 124 -4.33 11.80 -3.60
N VAL A 125 -3.87 10.55 -3.71
CA VAL A 125 -2.71 10.21 -4.52
C VAL A 125 -3.22 9.56 -5.79
N VAL A 126 -2.91 10.15 -6.93
CA VAL A 126 -3.46 9.73 -8.23
C VAL A 126 -2.34 9.58 -9.24
N ALA A 127 -2.32 8.46 -9.97
CA ALA A 127 -1.51 8.31 -11.17
C ALA A 127 -2.31 8.84 -12.36
N ARG A 128 -1.81 9.87 -13.02
CA ARG A 128 -2.55 10.56 -14.08
C ARG A 128 -2.21 10.09 -15.49
N ASP A 129 -1.31 9.16 -15.63
CA ASP A 129 -0.97 8.60 -16.93
C ASP A 129 -1.95 7.46 -17.27
N ALA A 130 -2.55 7.51 -18.47
CA ALA A 130 -3.47 6.50 -18.95
C ALA A 130 -2.82 5.12 -19.13
N CYS A 131 -1.49 5.06 -19.17
CA CYS A 131 -0.74 3.80 -19.23
C CYS A 131 -0.70 3.05 -17.91
N TYR A 132 -1.08 3.69 -16.81
CA TYR A 132 -1.11 3.03 -15.49
C TYR A 132 -2.45 2.34 -15.24
N ALA A 133 -2.36 1.09 -14.81
CA ALA A 133 -3.48 0.38 -14.21
C ALA A 133 -3.41 0.54 -12.69
N CYS A 134 -4.50 0.30 -12.00
CA CYS A 134 -4.57 0.42 -10.56
C CYS A 134 -5.31 -0.78 -9.97
N VAL A 135 -4.79 -1.28 -8.85
CA VAL A 135 -5.46 -2.24 -7.99
C VAL A 135 -5.58 -1.61 -6.61
N SER A 136 -6.79 -1.49 -6.11
CA SER A 136 -7.07 -0.96 -4.77
C SER A 136 -7.64 -2.05 -3.89
N GLN A 137 -7.21 -2.09 -2.64
CA GLN A 137 -7.69 -3.05 -1.65
C GLN A 137 -7.94 -2.35 -0.33
N LEU A 138 -9.16 -2.49 0.15
CA LEU A 138 -9.58 -2.00 1.47
C LEU A 138 -9.24 -3.03 2.54
N PHE A 139 -8.80 -2.54 3.69
CA PHE A 139 -8.61 -3.33 4.91
C PHE A 139 -9.23 -2.63 6.10
N SER A 140 -9.42 -3.38 7.17
CA SER A 140 -9.94 -2.86 8.44
C SER A 140 -9.18 -3.48 9.60
N MET A 141 -8.78 -2.66 10.56
CA MET A 141 -8.17 -3.10 11.82
C MET A 141 -8.90 -2.39 12.97
N ASP A 142 -9.45 -3.17 13.90
CA ASP A 142 -10.26 -2.66 15.02
C ASP A 142 -11.41 -1.72 14.54
N GLY A 143 -12.05 -2.08 13.43
CA GLY A 143 -13.11 -1.29 12.83
C GLY A 143 -12.67 -0.03 12.10
N LYS A 144 -11.37 0.21 11.99
CA LYS A 144 -10.80 1.38 11.33
C LYS A 144 -10.30 1.02 9.94
N PRO A 145 -10.81 1.69 8.88
CA PRO A 145 -10.42 1.37 7.52
C PRO A 145 -9.07 1.98 7.15
N PHE A 146 -8.31 1.26 6.33
CA PHE A 146 -7.16 1.79 5.63
C PHE A 146 -7.08 1.17 4.24
N PHE A 147 -6.27 1.76 3.36
CA PHE A 147 -6.29 1.45 1.95
C PHE A 147 -4.89 1.15 1.45
N THR A 148 -4.81 0.18 0.53
CA THR A 148 -3.61 -0.05 -0.26
C THR A 148 -3.96 0.08 -1.72
N GLU A 149 -3.07 0.71 -2.50
CA GLU A 149 -3.22 0.83 -3.93
C GLU A 149 -1.90 0.50 -4.61
N ILE A 150 -1.96 -0.23 -5.70
CA ILE A 150 -0.82 -0.43 -6.59
C ILE A 150 -1.15 0.21 -7.92
N PHE A 151 -0.31 1.16 -8.34
CA PHE A 151 -0.32 1.74 -9.66
C PHE A 151 0.82 1.10 -10.44
N TYR A 152 0.53 0.52 -11.59
CA TYR A 152 1.57 -0.12 -12.39
C TYR A 152 1.39 0.20 -13.86
N MET A 153 2.51 0.37 -14.54
CA MET A 153 2.52 0.65 -15.97
C MET A 153 2.17 -0.63 -16.72
N GLN A 154 1.16 -0.53 -17.60
CA GLN A 154 0.85 -1.60 -18.53
C GLN A 154 1.73 -1.45 -19.76
N GLU A 155 2.35 -2.55 -20.19
CA GLU A 155 3.03 -2.53 -21.48
C GLU A 155 2.00 -2.34 -22.60
N PRO A 156 2.36 -1.59 -23.67
CA PRO A 156 1.53 -1.54 -24.85
C PRO A 156 1.26 -2.95 -25.36
N ALA A 157 0.05 -3.21 -25.83
CA ALA A 157 -0.31 -4.51 -26.38
C ALA A 157 0.71 -4.90 -27.45
N ALA A 158 1.24 -6.14 -27.38
CA ALA A 158 2.15 -6.65 -28.40
C ALA A 158 1.46 -6.60 -29.77
N GLY A 159 2.07 -5.92 -30.75
CA GLY A 159 1.48 -5.73 -32.08
C GLY A 159 0.80 -4.39 -32.28
N GLY A 160 0.87 -3.49 -31.32
CA GLY A 160 0.44 -2.10 -31.47
C GLY A 160 1.42 -1.22 -32.24
N GLU A 161 2.20 -1.82 -33.09
CA GLU A 161 3.15 -1.12 -33.95
C GLU A 161 2.46 -0.52 -35.16
#